data_345964dd4f3f7298bc3cb3ec94fd6aae
#
_entry.id   345964dd4f3f7298bc3cb3ec94fd6aae
#
_cell.length_a   1.000
_cell.length_b   1.000
_cell.length_c   1.000
_cell.angle_alpha   90.00
_cell.angle_beta   90.00
_cell.angle_gamma   90.00
#
_symmetry.space_group_name_H-M   'P 1'
#
loop_
_entity.id
_entity.type
_entity.pdbx_description
1 polymer ?
#
loop_
_entity_poly.entity_id
_entity_poly.type
_entity_poly.pdbx_seq_one_letter_code
_entity_poly.pdbx_strand_id
1 'polypeptide(L)'
;MNPSTCRIMVLLTALGWVVPAVAQFGTGSPINAEPLENGPPPVRDLTGVWTRISPEGTFRSGATWTPEPPRLTEWGQERFATARNSNAGGFSLAETNDPVLTRCYPPGTPRVYFHPYPFEIVYTDTQMIMLYEYDHTIRRIFTDGREHPEDPDALWMGHSIGHWEDDTTFVVTTVGIDERTWMDRSGYQHSDQFKVTEVFRRIDMLNLEIDITLDDPIALAEPWVAETLYYRLAPLHWELSEISCSGDYLDFSAFENFLEGGEE
;
A
#
# COMPACT_ATOMS: atom_id res chain seq x y z
N MET A 1 -72.17 -45.77 3.45
CA MET A 1 -72.05 -44.28 3.38
C MET A 1 -70.67 -43.91 3.96
N ASN A 2 -69.74 -43.60 3.07
CA ASN A 2 -68.38 -43.30 3.44
C ASN A 2 -68.05 -41.84 3.03
N PRO A 3 -67.61 -40.96 3.89
CA PRO A 3 -67.18 -39.62 3.47
C PRO A 3 -65.69 -39.63 3.10
N SER A 4 -65.43 -39.19 1.87
CA SER A 4 -64.13 -38.95 1.31
C SER A 4 -63.40 -37.78 1.97
N THR A 5 -62.26 -38.04 2.59
CA THR A 5 -61.35 -37.00 3.10
C THR A 5 -60.51 -36.43 1.97
N CYS A 6 -60.77 -35.19 1.61
CA CYS A 6 -59.95 -34.44 0.66
C CYS A 6 -58.66 -33.95 1.39
N ARG A 7 -57.48 -34.47 1.01
CA ARG A 7 -56.19 -33.98 1.49
C ARG A 7 -55.74 -32.85 0.57
N ILE A 8 -55.72 -31.64 1.14
CA ILE A 8 -55.12 -30.48 0.49
C ILE A 8 -53.60 -30.57 0.68
N MET A 9 -52.90 -30.73 -0.43
CA MET A 9 -51.44 -30.75 -0.50
C MET A 9 -50.97 -29.29 -0.66
N VAL A 10 -50.43 -28.70 0.43
CA VAL A 10 -49.85 -27.38 0.39
C VAL A 10 -48.43 -27.51 -0.17
N LEU A 11 -48.22 -27.04 -1.40
CA LEU A 11 -46.89 -26.87 -2.00
C LEU A 11 -46.23 -25.62 -1.39
N LEU A 12 -45.28 -25.82 -0.51
CA LEU A 12 -44.36 -24.78 -0.06
C LEU A 12 -43.32 -24.54 -1.16
N THR A 13 -43.50 -23.47 -1.94
CA THR A 13 -42.46 -22.95 -2.83
C THR A 13 -41.43 -22.20 -1.99
N ALA A 14 -40.29 -22.84 -1.77
CA ALA A 14 -39.11 -22.20 -1.22
C ALA A 14 -38.59 -21.19 -2.27
N LEU A 15 -38.89 -19.90 -2.10
CA LEU A 15 -38.17 -18.86 -2.81
C LEU A 15 -36.75 -18.80 -2.22
N GLY A 16 -35.80 -19.41 -2.91
CA GLY A 16 -34.40 -19.24 -2.65
C GLY A 16 -33.99 -17.80 -2.99
N TRP A 17 -33.65 -17.04 -1.97
CA TRP A 17 -32.96 -15.77 -2.17
C TRP A 17 -31.57 -16.09 -2.71
N VAL A 18 -31.36 -15.87 -4.00
CA VAL A 18 -30.02 -15.84 -4.59
C VAL A 18 -29.40 -14.51 -4.16
N VAL A 19 -28.60 -14.55 -3.11
CA VAL A 19 -27.72 -13.42 -2.75
C VAL A 19 -26.62 -13.43 -3.81
N PRO A 20 -26.46 -12.35 -4.60
CA PRO A 20 -25.33 -12.30 -5.52
C PRO A 20 -24.05 -12.35 -4.66
N ALA A 21 -23.21 -13.35 -4.91
CA ALA A 21 -21.87 -13.38 -4.38
C ALA A 21 -21.10 -12.21 -5.02
N VAL A 22 -21.01 -11.11 -4.30
CA VAL A 22 -20.06 -10.04 -4.63
C VAL A 22 -18.69 -10.65 -4.37
N ALA A 23 -17.96 -10.94 -5.43
CA ALA A 23 -16.55 -11.32 -5.31
C ALA A 23 -15.82 -10.14 -4.69
N GLN A 24 -15.53 -10.23 -3.40
CA GLN A 24 -14.67 -9.29 -2.71
C GLN A 24 -13.25 -9.58 -3.15
N PHE A 25 -12.73 -8.75 -4.04
CA PHE A 25 -11.31 -8.74 -4.33
C PHE A 25 -10.56 -8.39 -3.04
N GLY A 26 -9.84 -9.36 -2.51
CA GLY A 26 -8.65 -9.22 -1.68
C GLY A 26 -8.70 -8.26 -0.50
N THR A 27 -9.77 -8.26 0.28
CA THR A 27 -9.72 -7.71 1.62
C THR A 27 -9.96 -8.86 2.59
N GLY A 28 -8.92 -9.32 3.25
CA GLY A 28 -8.97 -10.38 4.26
C GLY A 28 -9.82 -10.04 5.50
N SER A 29 -10.87 -9.22 5.32
CA SER A 29 -11.78 -8.86 6.40
C SER A 29 -12.58 -10.08 6.81
N PRO A 30 -12.44 -10.59 8.01
CA PRO A 30 -13.36 -11.59 8.54
C PRO A 30 -14.77 -11.02 8.51
N ILE A 31 -15.69 -11.74 7.87
CA ILE A 31 -17.09 -11.33 7.63
C ILE A 31 -17.84 -10.97 8.94
N ASN A 32 -17.26 -11.28 10.12
CA ASN A 32 -17.83 -11.08 11.43
C ASN A 32 -16.86 -10.45 12.43
N ALA A 33 -15.89 -9.63 11.99
CA ALA A 33 -15.00 -8.95 12.92
C ALA A 33 -15.78 -7.90 13.71
N GLU A 34 -15.72 -7.98 15.03
CA GLU A 34 -16.28 -6.93 15.88
C GLU A 34 -15.46 -5.64 15.72
N PRO A 35 -16.11 -4.48 15.58
CA PRO A 35 -15.41 -3.20 15.54
C PRO A 35 -14.60 -3.00 16.82
N LEU A 36 -13.35 -2.55 16.68
CA LEU A 36 -12.56 -2.12 17.82
C LEU A 36 -13.14 -0.83 18.40
N GLU A 37 -13.17 -0.74 19.72
CA GLU A 37 -13.53 0.50 20.41
C GLU A 37 -12.36 1.50 20.29
N ASN A 38 -12.68 2.76 20.00
CA ASN A 38 -11.68 3.81 20.00
C ASN A 38 -11.33 4.25 21.44
N GLY A 39 -10.13 4.74 21.63
CA GLY A 39 -9.60 5.16 22.92
C GLY A 39 -8.34 6.01 22.76
N PRO A 40 -7.69 6.37 23.87
CA PRO A 40 -6.42 7.10 23.80
C PRO A 40 -5.36 6.27 23.07
N PRO A 41 -4.38 6.92 22.44
CA PRO A 41 -3.30 6.21 21.78
C PRO A 41 -2.48 5.41 22.77
N PRO A 42 -2.04 4.20 22.43
CA PRO A 42 -1.09 3.45 23.23
C PRO A 42 0.28 4.14 23.22
N VAL A 43 1.02 3.99 24.30
CA VAL A 43 2.35 4.59 24.47
C VAL A 43 3.38 3.79 23.70
N ARG A 44 4.06 4.44 22.75
CA ARG A 44 5.16 3.87 21.94
C ARG A 44 4.81 2.54 21.28
N ASP A 45 3.60 2.46 20.75
CA ASP A 45 3.11 1.24 20.12
C ASP A 45 2.35 1.57 18.83
N LEU A 46 2.85 1.08 17.70
CA LEU A 46 2.21 1.12 16.39
C LEU A 46 1.80 -0.29 15.91
N THR A 47 1.85 -1.30 16.79
CA THR A 47 1.53 -2.69 16.45
C THR A 47 0.11 -2.82 15.87
N GLY A 48 -0.02 -3.67 14.88
CA GLY A 48 -1.30 -4.05 14.27
C GLY A 48 -1.31 -3.94 12.77
N VAL A 49 -2.44 -4.33 12.19
CA VAL A 49 -2.68 -4.25 10.74
C VAL A 49 -3.34 -2.91 10.42
N TRP A 50 -2.75 -2.19 9.49
CA TRP A 50 -3.17 -0.84 9.11
C TRP A 50 -3.72 -0.81 7.70
N THR A 51 -4.95 -0.31 7.54
CA THR A 51 -5.59 -0.11 6.26
C THR A 51 -5.64 1.36 5.91
N ARG A 52 -5.32 1.72 4.67
CA ARG A 52 -5.33 3.12 4.23
C ARG A 52 -6.75 3.65 4.11
N ILE A 53 -6.95 4.87 4.58
CA ILE A 53 -8.23 5.60 4.49
C ILE A 53 -7.98 7.00 3.92
N SER A 54 -9.04 7.71 3.54
CA SER A 54 -9.03 9.16 3.32
C SER A 54 -9.38 9.91 4.61
N PRO A 55 -9.14 11.24 4.69
CA PRO A 55 -9.59 12.05 5.82
C PRO A 55 -11.10 11.91 6.11
N GLU A 56 -11.90 11.64 5.10
CA GLU A 56 -13.35 11.41 5.22
C GLU A 56 -13.69 9.95 5.57
N GLY A 57 -12.67 9.12 5.87
CA GLY A 57 -12.86 7.71 6.23
C GLY A 57 -13.12 6.77 5.05
N THR A 58 -13.01 7.25 3.80
CA THR A 58 -13.10 6.44 2.60
C THR A 58 -11.72 6.14 2.03
N PHE A 59 -11.57 5.01 1.35
CA PHE A 59 -10.29 4.65 0.72
C PHE A 59 -9.91 5.67 -0.36
N ARG A 60 -8.66 6.17 -0.32
CA ARG A 60 -8.09 7.05 -1.34
C ARG A 60 -6.84 6.42 -1.95
N SER A 61 -6.88 6.21 -3.25
CA SER A 61 -5.73 5.79 -4.06
C SER A 61 -5.29 6.96 -4.94
N GLY A 62 -4.07 7.42 -4.76
CA GLY A 62 -3.43 8.43 -5.62
C GLY A 62 -2.29 7.84 -6.43
N ALA A 63 -1.78 8.57 -7.40
CA ALA A 63 -0.59 8.21 -8.17
C ALA A 63 0.65 9.01 -7.74
N THR A 64 0.48 10.13 -7.08
CA THR A 64 1.52 11.06 -6.66
C THR A 64 1.29 11.60 -5.26
N TRP A 65 2.33 12.18 -4.66
CA TRP A 65 2.35 12.62 -3.25
C TRP A 65 1.54 13.89 -3.01
N THR A 66 1.47 14.76 -4.01
CA THR A 66 0.75 16.04 -3.94
C THR A 66 -0.02 16.28 -5.23
N PRO A 67 -1.10 17.08 -5.23
CA PRO A 67 -1.79 17.50 -6.44
C PRO A 67 -0.88 18.27 -7.40
N GLU A 68 -0.01 19.11 -6.83
CA GLU A 68 0.98 19.85 -7.60
C GLU A 68 2.26 19.03 -7.78
N PRO A 69 2.85 19.01 -8.97
CA PRO A 69 4.09 18.30 -9.23
C PRO A 69 5.26 18.88 -8.42
N PRO A 70 6.26 18.06 -8.04
CA PRO A 70 7.46 18.55 -7.34
C PRO A 70 8.30 19.43 -8.28
N ARG A 71 9.09 20.30 -7.67
CA ARG A 71 10.09 21.08 -8.40
C ARG A 71 11.32 20.21 -8.66
N LEU A 72 11.53 19.87 -9.92
CA LEU A 72 12.65 19.04 -10.37
C LEU A 72 13.87 19.88 -10.73
N THR A 73 15.07 19.35 -10.50
CA THR A 73 16.31 19.81 -11.13
C THR A 73 16.31 19.50 -12.62
N GLU A 74 17.32 19.93 -13.37
CA GLU A 74 17.51 19.56 -14.77
C GLU A 74 17.64 18.02 -14.92
N TRP A 75 18.44 17.38 -14.07
CA TRP A 75 18.58 15.91 -14.02
C TRP A 75 17.23 15.23 -13.76
N GLY A 76 16.46 15.71 -12.79
CA GLY A 76 15.14 15.16 -12.46
C GLY A 76 14.16 15.29 -13.62
N GLN A 77 14.18 16.41 -14.36
CA GLN A 77 13.33 16.64 -15.53
C GLN A 77 13.70 15.69 -16.69
N GLU A 78 15.00 15.52 -16.96
CA GLU A 78 15.47 14.58 -17.98
C GLU A 78 15.04 13.15 -17.67
N ARG A 79 15.17 12.72 -16.42
CA ARG A 79 14.74 11.38 -15.98
C ARG A 79 13.23 11.22 -16.07
N PHE A 80 12.47 12.17 -15.57
CA PHE A 80 11.00 12.13 -15.63
C PHE A 80 10.48 12.07 -17.08
N ALA A 81 11.13 12.77 -18.03
CA ALA A 81 10.76 12.73 -19.43
C ALA A 81 10.89 11.33 -20.06
N THR A 82 11.65 10.41 -19.45
CA THR A 82 11.77 9.02 -19.91
C THR A 82 10.69 8.10 -19.34
N ALA A 83 9.95 8.54 -18.32
CA ALA A 83 8.93 7.75 -17.67
C ALA A 83 7.69 7.60 -18.54
N ARG A 84 7.24 6.37 -18.71
CA ARG A 84 5.98 6.04 -19.39
C ARG A 84 5.07 5.35 -18.37
N ASN A 85 4.46 6.15 -17.50
CA ASN A 85 3.57 5.61 -16.46
C ASN A 85 2.17 5.34 -17.03
N SER A 86 1.53 4.28 -16.54
CA SER A 86 0.17 3.89 -16.93
C SER A 86 -0.92 4.55 -16.09
N ASN A 87 -0.56 5.27 -15.02
CA ASN A 87 -1.54 5.84 -14.10
C ASN A 87 -2.02 7.24 -14.52
N ALA A 88 -1.10 8.12 -14.87
CA ALA A 88 -1.41 9.52 -15.23
C ALA A 88 -0.81 9.92 -16.58
N GLY A 89 0.10 9.15 -17.14
CA GLY A 89 0.82 9.46 -18.36
C GLY A 89 0.13 9.05 -19.67
N GLY A 90 -1.03 8.39 -19.60
CA GLY A 90 -1.78 7.96 -20.78
C GLY A 90 -1.17 6.78 -21.54
N PHE A 91 -0.18 6.10 -20.99
CA PHE A 91 0.39 4.89 -21.58
C PHE A 91 -0.43 3.66 -21.18
N SER A 92 -0.62 2.74 -22.12
CA SER A 92 -1.19 1.43 -21.83
C SER A 92 -0.25 0.58 -20.99
N LEU A 93 -0.75 -0.52 -20.44
CA LEU A 93 0.08 -1.48 -19.70
C LEU A 93 1.18 -2.10 -20.59
N ALA A 94 0.93 -2.25 -21.88
CA ALA A 94 1.93 -2.75 -22.83
C ALA A 94 3.03 -1.72 -23.18
N GLU A 95 2.77 -0.43 -23.00
CA GLU A 95 3.69 0.65 -23.33
C GLU A 95 4.45 1.21 -22.13
N THR A 96 3.99 0.93 -20.91
CA THR A 96 4.62 1.43 -19.69
C THR A 96 6.04 0.90 -19.54
N ASN A 97 6.91 1.70 -18.91
CA ASN A 97 8.21 1.24 -18.42
C ASN A 97 8.31 1.27 -16.90
N ASP A 98 7.15 1.31 -16.24
CA ASP A 98 7.07 1.21 -14.79
C ASP A 98 7.69 -0.12 -14.30
N PRO A 99 8.76 -0.10 -13.52
CA PRO A 99 9.49 -1.31 -13.13
C PRO A 99 8.67 -2.26 -12.26
N VAL A 100 7.72 -1.76 -11.49
CA VAL A 100 6.80 -2.58 -10.71
C VAL A 100 5.87 -3.37 -11.61
N LEU A 101 5.34 -2.73 -12.66
CA LEU A 101 4.37 -3.36 -13.57
C LEU A 101 5.06 -4.26 -14.61
N THR A 102 6.25 -3.86 -15.11
CA THR A 102 6.91 -4.55 -16.23
C THR A 102 7.86 -5.65 -15.79
N ARG A 103 8.33 -5.65 -14.54
CA ARG A 103 9.35 -6.57 -14.03
C ARG A 103 9.02 -7.19 -12.69
N CYS A 104 7.87 -6.86 -12.11
CA CYS A 104 7.51 -7.23 -10.75
C CYS A 104 8.62 -6.86 -9.74
N TYR A 105 9.27 -5.74 -9.93
CA TYR A 105 10.22 -5.25 -8.93
C TYR A 105 9.45 -4.76 -7.70
N PRO A 106 9.98 -4.97 -6.49
CA PRO A 106 9.39 -4.37 -5.30
C PRO A 106 9.23 -2.86 -5.49
N PRO A 107 8.12 -2.26 -5.04
CA PRO A 107 7.87 -0.83 -5.25
C PRO A 107 8.88 0.09 -4.58
N GLY A 108 9.54 -0.39 -3.52
CA GLY A 108 10.48 0.40 -2.73
C GLY A 108 9.81 1.38 -1.78
N THR A 109 10.62 1.99 -0.91
CA THR A 109 10.23 3.09 -0.06
C THR A 109 10.42 4.41 -0.82
N PRO A 110 9.48 5.36 -0.81
CA PRO A 110 8.18 5.31 -0.13
C PRO A 110 7.03 4.82 -1.02
N ARG A 111 7.29 4.46 -2.27
CA ARG A 111 6.28 4.11 -3.26
C ARG A 111 5.34 2.98 -2.82
N VAL A 112 5.80 2.09 -1.95
CA VAL A 112 4.98 0.99 -1.40
C VAL A 112 3.65 1.48 -0.82
N TYR A 113 3.60 2.69 -0.29
CA TYR A 113 2.38 3.29 0.27
C TYR A 113 1.31 3.64 -0.78
N PHE A 114 1.64 3.67 -2.07
CA PHE A 114 0.66 3.87 -3.13
C PHE A 114 -0.09 2.61 -3.53
N HIS A 115 0.36 1.45 -3.05
CA HIS A 115 -0.36 0.22 -3.24
C HIS A 115 -1.51 0.14 -2.23
N PRO A 116 -2.77 -0.14 -2.67
CA PRO A 116 -3.96 -0.04 -1.84
C PRO A 116 -4.14 -1.25 -0.91
N TYR A 117 -3.05 -1.78 -0.41
CA TYR A 117 -3.03 -2.97 0.43
C TYR A 117 -2.64 -2.61 1.85
N PRO A 118 -3.15 -3.35 2.86
CA PRO A 118 -2.76 -3.14 4.24
C PRO A 118 -1.29 -3.54 4.50
N PHE A 119 -0.79 -3.10 5.63
CA PHE A 119 0.47 -3.58 6.18
C PHE A 119 0.32 -3.85 7.68
N GLU A 120 1.10 -4.78 8.18
CA GLU A 120 1.20 -5.07 9.60
C GLU A 120 2.50 -4.53 10.17
N ILE A 121 2.42 -3.93 11.37
CA ILE A 121 3.58 -3.52 12.16
C ILE A 121 3.74 -4.47 13.32
N VAL A 122 4.95 -5.03 13.45
CA VAL A 122 5.36 -5.83 14.60
C VAL A 122 6.73 -5.38 15.10
N TYR A 123 7.02 -5.61 16.38
CA TYR A 123 8.29 -5.24 16.99
C TYR A 123 9.09 -6.46 17.43
N THR A 124 10.40 -6.32 17.32
CA THR A 124 11.39 -7.12 18.04
C THR A 124 12.16 -6.21 18.99
N ASP A 125 13.11 -6.73 19.75
CA ASP A 125 13.93 -5.94 20.69
C ASP A 125 14.75 -4.84 20.00
N THR A 126 15.04 -4.98 18.69
CA THR A 126 15.94 -4.08 17.95
C THR A 126 15.38 -3.53 16.66
N GLN A 127 14.15 -3.89 16.30
CA GLN A 127 13.57 -3.51 15.00
C GLN A 127 12.04 -3.35 15.11
N MET A 128 11.52 -2.39 14.38
CA MET A 128 10.15 -2.39 13.90
C MET A 128 10.14 -3.04 12.52
N ILE A 129 9.26 -4.00 12.30
CA ILE A 129 9.11 -4.71 11.03
C ILE A 129 7.74 -4.36 10.45
N MET A 130 7.73 -3.93 9.19
CA MET A 130 6.51 -3.73 8.44
C MET A 130 6.37 -4.85 7.41
N LEU A 131 5.28 -5.59 7.51
CA LEU A 131 4.89 -6.67 6.61
C LEU A 131 3.81 -6.11 5.68
N TYR A 132 4.13 -5.92 4.42
CA TYR A 132 3.16 -5.43 3.43
C TYR A 132 2.45 -6.60 2.77
N GLU A 133 1.12 -6.52 2.66
CA GLU A 133 0.32 -7.51 1.91
C GLU A 133 0.73 -7.56 0.44
N TYR A 134 1.11 -6.40 -0.12
CA TYR A 134 1.57 -6.32 -1.50
C TYR A 134 2.93 -7.00 -1.66
N ASP A 135 2.95 -8.05 -2.49
CA ASP A 135 4.15 -8.78 -2.93
C ASP A 135 5.00 -9.32 -1.76
N HIS A 136 4.38 -9.62 -0.61
CA HIS A 136 5.05 -10.10 0.61
C HIS A 136 6.27 -9.26 1.01
N THR A 137 6.23 -7.96 0.66
CA THR A 137 7.34 -7.05 0.92
C THR A 137 7.55 -6.88 2.41
N ILE A 138 8.79 -7.04 2.86
CA ILE A 138 9.19 -6.85 4.26
C ILE A 138 10.12 -5.66 4.35
N ARG A 139 9.81 -4.72 5.24
CA ARG A 139 10.68 -3.60 5.58
C ARG A 139 11.13 -3.70 7.03
N ARG A 140 12.43 -3.52 7.27
CA ARG A 140 13.05 -3.52 8.59
C ARG A 140 13.49 -2.11 8.93
N ILE A 141 13.06 -1.62 10.07
CA ILE A 141 13.44 -0.31 10.60
C ILE A 141 14.19 -0.58 11.91
N PHE A 142 15.47 -0.28 11.95
CA PHE A 142 16.29 -0.53 13.13
C PHE A 142 16.00 0.50 14.22
N THR A 143 15.82 0.02 15.45
CA THR A 143 15.46 0.84 16.64
C THR A 143 16.49 0.76 17.76
N ASP A 144 17.65 0.18 17.48
CA ASP A 144 18.72 -0.06 18.45
C ASP A 144 19.71 1.11 18.58
N GLY A 145 19.40 2.26 17.99
CA GLY A 145 20.20 3.48 18.08
C GLY A 145 21.41 3.53 17.15
N ARG A 146 21.47 2.62 16.18
CA ARG A 146 22.52 2.66 15.15
C ARG A 146 22.36 3.89 14.24
N GLU A 147 23.44 4.27 13.58
CA GLU A 147 23.44 5.26 12.50
C GLU A 147 23.30 4.57 11.13
N HIS A 148 22.99 5.36 10.09
CA HIS A 148 23.07 4.87 8.72
C HIS A 148 24.53 4.57 8.33
N PRO A 149 24.78 3.55 7.48
CA PRO A 149 26.11 3.36 6.87
C PRO A 149 26.50 4.61 6.06
N GLU A 150 27.82 4.92 6.03
CA GLU A 150 28.34 5.99 5.16
C GLU A 150 28.13 5.67 3.66
N ASP A 151 28.21 4.40 3.29
CA ASP A 151 27.97 3.88 1.93
C ASP A 151 26.93 2.76 2.03
N PRO A 152 25.62 3.08 2.02
CA PRO A 152 24.57 2.10 2.17
C PRO A 152 24.41 1.27 0.89
N ASP A 153 24.27 -0.04 1.04
CA ASP A 153 23.87 -0.91 -0.06
C ASP A 153 22.54 -0.47 -0.68
N ALA A 154 22.43 -0.57 -2.01
CA ALA A 154 21.20 -0.31 -2.73
C ALA A 154 20.19 -1.45 -2.48
N LEU A 155 19.18 -1.18 -1.66
CA LEU A 155 18.11 -2.10 -1.28
C LEU A 155 16.75 -1.58 -1.78
N TRP A 156 15.84 -2.49 -2.15
CA TRP A 156 14.50 -2.08 -2.58
C TRP A 156 13.78 -1.21 -1.54
N MET A 157 13.82 -1.61 -0.28
CA MET A 157 13.18 -0.88 0.82
C MET A 157 14.13 0.10 1.51
N GLY A 158 15.39 0.17 1.09
CA GLY A 158 16.43 0.98 1.68
C GLY A 158 16.88 0.50 3.06
N HIS A 159 17.85 1.20 3.64
CA HIS A 159 18.29 1.05 5.02
C HIS A 159 17.54 2.07 5.90
N SER A 160 16.67 1.59 6.78
CA SER A 160 15.83 2.42 7.64
C SER A 160 16.26 2.35 9.10
N ILE A 161 16.34 3.50 9.76
CA ILE A 161 16.49 3.63 11.21
C ILE A 161 15.34 4.45 11.77
N GLY A 162 14.91 4.14 13.00
CA GLY A 162 13.80 4.84 13.63
C GLY A 162 13.96 4.99 15.13
N HIS A 163 13.30 6.01 15.67
CA HIS A 163 13.26 6.28 17.11
C HIS A 163 11.96 6.95 17.50
N TRP A 164 11.58 6.80 18.75
CA TRP A 164 10.47 7.52 19.34
C TRP A 164 10.91 8.93 19.73
N GLU A 165 10.24 9.95 19.18
CA GLU A 165 10.42 11.35 19.54
C GLU A 165 9.65 11.66 20.83
N ASP A 166 8.46 11.09 20.97
CA ASP A 166 7.62 11.16 22.17
C ASP A 166 6.84 9.83 22.34
N ASP A 167 5.76 9.84 23.13
CA ASP A 167 4.99 8.64 23.44
C ASP A 167 4.09 8.17 22.29
N THR A 168 3.85 9.02 21.28
CA THR A 168 2.91 8.73 20.16
C THR A 168 3.52 8.99 18.80
N THR A 169 4.71 9.60 18.74
CA THR A 169 5.40 10.01 17.51
C THR A 169 6.67 9.19 17.30
N PHE A 170 6.73 8.47 16.20
CA PHE A 170 7.88 7.67 15.78
C PHE A 170 8.45 8.20 14.46
N VAL A 171 9.72 8.54 14.44
CA VAL A 171 10.40 9.12 13.28
C VAL A 171 11.31 8.09 12.65
N VAL A 172 11.24 7.96 11.33
CA VAL A 172 12.04 7.05 10.52
C VAL A 172 12.79 7.83 9.44
N THR A 173 14.06 7.50 9.25
CA THR A 173 14.83 7.94 8.09
C THR A 173 15.30 6.75 7.29
N THR A 174 15.30 6.87 5.96
CA THR A 174 15.69 5.80 5.02
C THR A 174 16.60 6.34 3.95
N VAL A 175 17.69 5.63 3.71
CA VAL A 175 18.70 5.89 2.66
C VAL A 175 19.03 4.59 1.93
N GLY A 176 19.84 4.65 0.87
CA GLY A 176 20.25 3.44 0.13
C GLY A 176 19.08 2.75 -0.56
N ILE A 177 18.14 3.53 -1.10
CA ILE A 177 17.02 3.00 -1.87
C ILE A 177 17.50 2.76 -3.31
N ASP A 178 17.14 1.60 -3.88
CA ASP A 178 17.56 1.20 -5.22
C ASP A 178 16.99 2.15 -6.28
N GLU A 179 17.86 2.77 -7.09
CA GLU A 179 17.50 3.74 -8.14
C GLU A 179 16.56 3.19 -9.23
N ARG A 180 16.37 1.87 -9.29
CA ARG A 180 15.38 1.24 -10.16
C ARG A 180 13.95 1.45 -9.69
N THR A 181 13.74 1.91 -8.45
CA THR A 181 12.42 2.27 -7.95
C THR A 181 12.05 3.69 -8.38
N TRP A 182 10.77 4.02 -8.33
CA TRP A 182 10.28 5.38 -8.53
C TRP A 182 9.80 5.95 -7.19
N MET A 183 9.86 7.27 -7.04
CA MET A 183 9.35 7.94 -5.84
C MET A 183 7.85 7.73 -5.65
N ASP A 184 7.10 7.58 -6.76
CA ASP A 184 5.64 7.42 -6.80
C ASP A 184 5.17 6.55 -7.98
N ARG A 185 3.89 6.60 -8.33
CA ARG A 185 3.31 5.90 -9.48
C ARG A 185 3.23 6.78 -10.74
N SER A 186 3.61 8.06 -10.66
CA SER A 186 3.61 8.99 -11.80
C SER A 186 4.92 8.99 -12.57
N GLY A 187 5.99 8.38 -12.00
CA GLY A 187 7.25 8.18 -12.71
C GLY A 187 8.37 9.11 -12.29
N TYR A 188 8.27 9.78 -11.14
CA TYR A 188 9.37 10.55 -10.58
C TYR A 188 10.47 9.60 -10.09
N GLN A 189 11.67 9.75 -10.68
CA GLN A 189 12.84 8.93 -10.40
C GLN A 189 13.76 9.67 -9.43
N HIS A 190 14.54 8.91 -8.68
CA HIS A 190 15.50 9.43 -7.70
C HIS A 190 16.92 9.00 -8.01
N SER A 191 17.89 9.62 -7.34
CA SER A 191 19.31 9.26 -7.36
C SER A 191 19.70 8.38 -6.17
N ASP A 192 20.99 8.04 -6.08
CA ASP A 192 21.60 7.37 -4.94
C ASP A 192 21.64 8.23 -3.65
N GLN A 193 21.43 9.55 -3.79
CA GLN A 193 21.36 10.48 -2.65
C GLN A 193 19.95 10.62 -2.06
N PHE A 194 19.02 9.84 -2.56
CA PHE A 194 17.64 9.89 -2.11
C PHE A 194 17.48 9.48 -0.65
N LYS A 195 16.82 10.34 0.10
CA LYS A 195 16.47 10.15 1.50
C LYS A 195 14.98 10.35 1.72
N VAL A 196 14.39 9.44 2.48
CA VAL A 196 12.99 9.55 2.91
C VAL A 196 12.94 9.74 4.41
N THR A 197 12.17 10.73 4.86
CA THR A 197 11.86 10.94 6.28
C THR A 197 10.36 10.70 6.47
N GLU A 198 10.01 9.86 7.43
CA GLU A 198 8.63 9.51 7.75
C GLU A 198 8.36 9.79 9.22
N VAL A 199 7.23 10.41 9.51
CA VAL A 199 6.78 10.70 10.87
C VAL A 199 5.44 9.99 11.10
N PHE A 200 5.48 8.92 11.86
CA PHE A 200 4.31 8.14 12.25
C PHE A 200 3.72 8.74 13.51
N ARG A 201 2.46 9.15 13.48
CA ARG A 201 1.75 9.66 14.65
C ARG A 201 0.53 8.80 14.95
N ARG A 202 0.54 8.13 16.10
CA ARG A 202 -0.62 7.42 16.62
C ARG A 202 -1.57 8.44 17.25
N ILE A 203 -2.64 8.79 16.53
CA ILE A 203 -3.57 9.85 16.94
C ILE A 203 -4.48 9.38 18.08
N ASP A 204 -4.95 8.13 17.99
CA ASP A 204 -5.76 7.46 18.98
C ASP A 204 -5.60 5.93 18.83
N MET A 205 -6.42 5.14 19.50
CA MET A 205 -6.35 3.68 19.43
C MET A 205 -6.46 3.16 17.98
N LEU A 206 -7.27 3.80 17.15
CA LEU A 206 -7.64 3.30 15.83
C LEU A 206 -7.00 4.04 14.66
N ASN A 207 -6.43 5.23 14.88
CA ASN A 207 -6.00 6.08 13.79
C ASN A 207 -4.49 6.39 13.85
N LEU A 208 -3.85 6.25 12.70
CA LEU A 208 -2.43 6.53 12.47
C LEU A 208 -2.31 7.49 11.29
N GLU A 209 -1.48 8.51 11.46
CA GLU A 209 -1.04 9.41 10.40
C GLU A 209 0.43 9.16 10.07
N ILE A 210 0.78 9.29 8.80
CA ILE A 210 2.17 9.23 8.35
C ILE A 210 2.43 10.44 7.46
N ASP A 211 3.31 11.33 7.92
CA ASP A 211 3.86 12.39 7.08
C ASP A 211 5.15 11.89 6.42
N ILE A 212 5.34 12.25 5.17
CA ILE A 212 6.50 11.82 4.38
C ILE A 212 7.14 13.03 3.73
N THR A 213 8.46 13.12 3.87
CA THR A 213 9.30 14.09 3.17
C THR A 213 10.33 13.34 2.34
N LEU A 214 10.37 13.66 1.05
CA LEU A 214 11.32 13.14 0.07
C LEU A 214 12.40 14.20 -0.16
N ASP A 215 13.65 13.82 0.01
CA ASP A 215 14.78 14.70 -0.20
C ASP A 215 15.80 14.01 -1.14
N ASP A 216 16.08 14.68 -2.25
CA ASP A 216 17.08 14.23 -3.23
C ASP A 216 17.66 15.44 -3.92
N PRO A 217 18.84 15.90 -3.53
CA PRO A 217 19.42 17.14 -4.05
C PRO A 217 19.81 17.02 -5.55
N ILE A 218 19.87 15.83 -6.09
CA ILE A 218 20.15 15.58 -7.50
C ILE A 218 18.85 15.65 -8.33
N ALA A 219 17.74 15.09 -7.82
CA ALA A 219 16.49 14.99 -8.55
C ALA A 219 15.51 16.13 -8.25
N LEU A 220 15.49 16.62 -7.01
CA LEU A 220 14.54 17.61 -6.51
C LEU A 220 15.24 18.96 -6.26
N ALA A 221 14.63 20.05 -6.69
CA ALA A 221 15.15 21.42 -6.43
C ALA A 221 14.91 21.86 -4.97
N GLU A 222 13.99 21.21 -4.28
CA GLU A 222 13.66 21.38 -2.86
C GLU A 222 13.02 20.10 -2.34
N PRO A 223 13.03 19.82 -1.03
CA PRO A 223 12.36 18.65 -0.49
C PRO A 223 10.87 18.61 -0.86
N TRP A 224 10.40 17.45 -1.28
CA TRP A 224 9.00 17.23 -1.61
C TRP A 224 8.24 16.70 -0.39
N VAL A 225 7.37 17.55 0.17
CA VAL A 225 6.54 17.18 1.31
C VAL A 225 5.23 16.60 0.78
N ALA A 226 4.97 15.35 1.12
CA ALA A 226 3.75 14.64 0.75
C ALA A 226 2.53 15.14 1.50
N GLU A 227 1.33 14.92 0.95
CA GLU A 227 0.11 14.97 1.75
C GLU A 227 0.13 13.87 2.80
N THR A 228 -0.37 14.17 4.01
CA THR A 228 -0.45 13.20 5.11
C THR A 228 -1.23 11.96 4.69
N LEU A 229 -0.69 10.80 5.01
CA LEU A 229 -1.34 9.51 4.80
C LEU A 229 -2.12 9.12 6.05
N TYR A 230 -3.36 8.68 5.86
CA TYR A 230 -4.26 8.30 6.95
C TYR A 230 -4.50 6.80 6.92
N TYR A 231 -4.37 6.18 8.09
CA TYR A 231 -4.58 4.74 8.27
C TYR A 231 -5.51 4.47 9.44
N ARG A 232 -6.26 3.39 9.31
CA ARG A 232 -7.11 2.86 10.36
C ARG A 232 -6.68 1.47 10.73
N LEU A 233 -6.66 1.19 12.04
CA LEU A 233 -6.40 -0.13 12.58
C LEU A 233 -7.48 -1.10 12.12
N ALA A 234 -7.07 -2.20 11.53
CA ALA A 234 -7.98 -3.26 11.12
C ALA A 234 -8.58 -3.97 12.34
N PRO A 235 -9.76 -4.58 12.22
CA PRO A 235 -10.35 -5.39 13.28
C PRO A 235 -9.41 -6.51 13.76
N LEU A 236 -9.63 -7.00 14.98
CA LEU A 236 -8.91 -8.15 15.51
C LEU A 236 -9.05 -9.36 14.57
N HIS A 237 -8.00 -10.14 14.47
CA HIS A 237 -7.91 -11.33 13.60
C HIS A 237 -7.96 -11.03 12.10
N TRP A 238 -7.62 -9.78 11.70
CA TRP A 238 -7.36 -9.50 10.31
C TRP A 238 -6.09 -10.21 9.86
N GLU A 239 -6.19 -10.98 8.79
CA GLU A 239 -5.04 -11.65 8.19
C GLU A 239 -4.68 -10.95 6.89
N LEU A 240 -3.37 -10.76 6.67
CA LEU A 240 -2.87 -10.26 5.39
C LEU A 240 -3.04 -11.34 4.32
N SER A 241 -3.50 -10.96 3.15
CA SER A 241 -3.60 -11.86 2.00
C SER A 241 -2.22 -12.08 1.35
N GLU A 242 -2.09 -13.20 0.65
CA GLU A 242 -0.86 -13.54 -0.07
C GLU A 242 -0.92 -13.02 -1.52
N ILE A 243 -0.81 -11.70 -1.68
CA ILE A 243 -0.83 -11.07 -3.00
C ILE A 243 0.60 -10.98 -3.53
N SER A 244 0.85 -11.60 -4.67
CA SER A 244 2.14 -11.51 -5.35
C SER A 244 1.99 -10.98 -6.77
N CYS A 245 3.01 -10.25 -7.20
CA CYS A 245 3.17 -9.93 -8.61
C CYS A 245 3.61 -11.21 -9.32
N SER A 246 2.73 -11.82 -10.12
CA SER A 246 3.08 -13.00 -10.91
C SER A 246 3.38 -12.62 -12.36
N GLY A 247 4.22 -13.42 -13.04
CA GLY A 247 4.50 -13.24 -14.45
C GLY A 247 3.25 -13.34 -15.34
N ASP A 248 2.18 -13.94 -14.83
CA ASP A 248 0.89 -14.02 -15.51
C ASP A 248 0.22 -12.65 -15.67
N TYR A 249 0.54 -11.68 -14.83
CA TYR A 249 0.14 -10.28 -15.03
C TYR A 249 0.85 -9.60 -16.21
N LEU A 250 1.94 -10.18 -16.70
CA LEU A 250 2.67 -9.70 -17.88
C LEU A 250 2.20 -10.41 -19.16
N ASP A 251 1.47 -11.50 -19.03
CA ASP A 251 0.79 -12.16 -20.16
C ASP A 251 -0.62 -11.58 -20.30
N PHE A 252 -0.72 -10.49 -21.05
CA PHE A 252 -1.98 -9.83 -21.35
C PHE A 252 -2.84 -10.59 -22.35
N SER A 253 -2.36 -11.70 -22.91
CA SER A 253 -3.10 -12.46 -23.93
C SER A 253 -4.43 -13.00 -23.40
N ALA A 254 -4.49 -13.42 -22.15
CA ALA A 254 -5.73 -13.83 -21.51
C ALA A 254 -6.72 -12.66 -21.33
N PHE A 255 -6.22 -11.45 -21.08
CA PHE A 255 -7.04 -10.24 -20.93
C PHE A 255 -7.47 -9.71 -22.30
N GLU A 256 -6.61 -9.75 -23.31
CA GLU A 256 -6.93 -9.42 -24.70
C GLU A 256 -8.02 -10.35 -25.23
N ASN A 257 -7.91 -11.67 -25.01
CA ASN A 257 -8.94 -12.64 -25.36
C ASN A 257 -10.28 -12.38 -24.65
N PHE A 258 -10.26 -11.89 -23.41
CA PHE A 258 -11.47 -11.50 -22.68
C PHE A 258 -12.12 -10.25 -23.29
N LEU A 259 -11.31 -9.24 -23.68
CA LEU A 259 -11.80 -7.99 -24.30
C LEU A 259 -12.30 -8.21 -25.73
N GLU A 260 -11.74 -9.16 -26.48
CA GLU A 260 -12.17 -9.51 -27.84
C GLU A 260 -13.40 -10.42 -27.87
N GLY A 261 -13.97 -10.73 -26.68
CA GLY A 261 -15.19 -11.53 -26.56
C GLY A 261 -14.98 -12.94 -27.10
N GLY A 262 -14.15 -13.73 -26.44
CA GLY A 262 -13.87 -15.11 -26.85
C GLY A 262 -15.15 -15.85 -27.19
N GLU A 263 -15.39 -16.04 -28.48
CA GLU A 263 -16.38 -16.96 -28.97
C GLU A 263 -15.81 -18.36 -28.79
N GLU A 264 -16.42 -19.17 -27.90
CA GLU A 264 -16.42 -20.64 -27.98
C GLU A 264 -17.60 -21.11 -28.79
#